data_4bff84b2b592dad29db17b30c73e14c0
#
_entry.id   4bff84b2b592dad29db17b30c73e14c0
#
_cell.length_a   1.000
_cell.length_b   1.000
_cell.length_c   1.000
_cell.angle_alpha   90.00
_cell.angle_beta   90.00
_cell.angle_gamma   90.00
#
_symmetry.space_group_name_H-M   'P 1'
#
loop_
_entity.id
_entity.type
_entity.pdbx_description
1 polymer ?
#
loop_
_entity_poly.entity_id
_entity_poly.type
_entity_poly.pdbx_seq_one_letter_code
_entity_poly.pdbx_strand_id
1 'polypeptide(L)'
;MKVLYIGHYKDGTGWGDAAINNILAMDSAGIEVVPRAITYNNGDSEVPERIKQLELKTSKGCDVCVQHTLPVNYTYNSNFKNIGFVATESENFKDSGWQKNLNIMDEVWVPSKYSKDSCINSGVTSKVNIVPHSLDVECYKQNTNGNKIQELLNTFNFGFIGEFIERKNVKALIKAFHSEFTQREPVNLFIKTSNTNLESFKKYCDSIKKGLKLRNNYKEEVVICGRLDRKDYISVLSQCHCFVMPSRGEGFCIPALEAMSAGVPSLFTSGIALEEFCTGGSVESHSEPCFGGVESLGNLYTANSDWKEISVKDLQRKMREAFENRKNTEQIKQQCYEQASKYSHRNVGKKIKEILNDS
;
A
#
# COMPACT_ATOMS: atom_id res chain seq x y z
N MET A 1 -22.34 -18.34 -7.77
CA MET A 1 -21.00 -18.29 -8.43
C MET A 1 -19.95 -18.73 -7.42
N LYS A 2 -19.08 -19.61 -7.83
CA LYS A 2 -18.01 -20.19 -7.00
C LYS A 2 -16.65 -19.79 -7.60
N VAL A 3 -15.78 -19.23 -6.78
CA VAL A 3 -14.52 -18.62 -7.20
C VAL A 3 -13.34 -19.38 -6.60
N LEU A 4 -12.45 -19.91 -7.46
CA LEU A 4 -11.12 -20.36 -7.06
C LEU A 4 -10.20 -19.14 -6.99
N TYR A 5 -9.61 -18.88 -5.83
CA TYR A 5 -8.70 -17.76 -5.64
C TYR A 5 -7.29 -18.24 -5.35
N ILE A 6 -6.37 -18.01 -6.28
CA ILE A 6 -4.96 -18.41 -6.17
C ILE A 6 -4.13 -17.18 -5.86
N GLY A 7 -3.33 -17.19 -4.78
CA GLY A 7 -2.54 -16.03 -4.39
C GLY A 7 -1.51 -16.31 -3.29
N HIS A 8 -0.68 -15.29 -3.01
CA HIS A 8 0.43 -15.35 -2.04
C HIS A 8 0.05 -15.00 -0.61
N TYR A 9 -1.15 -15.33 -0.18
CA TYR A 9 -1.70 -14.87 1.09
C TYR A 9 -1.03 -15.46 2.36
N LYS A 10 -0.04 -16.35 2.19
CA LYS A 10 0.78 -16.89 3.29
C LYS A 10 2.21 -16.35 3.33
N ASP A 11 2.58 -15.44 2.43
CA ASP A 11 3.95 -14.92 2.36
C ASP A 11 4.26 -13.82 3.40
N GLY A 12 3.25 -13.29 4.10
CA GLY A 12 3.43 -12.23 5.09
C GLY A 12 3.91 -10.90 4.52
N THR A 13 3.64 -10.66 3.25
CA THR A 13 3.98 -9.44 2.51
C THR A 13 2.75 -8.56 2.29
N GLY A 14 2.93 -7.33 1.82
CA GLY A 14 1.81 -6.48 1.42
C GLY A 14 0.92 -7.09 0.31
N TRP A 15 1.49 -7.91 -0.56
CA TRP A 15 0.75 -8.72 -1.54
C TRP A 15 -0.10 -9.80 -0.87
N GLY A 16 0.45 -10.44 0.15
CA GLY A 16 -0.28 -11.41 0.97
C GLY A 16 -1.44 -10.78 1.71
N ASP A 17 -1.23 -9.63 2.32
CA ASP A 17 -2.27 -8.86 3.00
C ASP A 17 -3.38 -8.43 2.02
N ALA A 18 -3.03 -7.99 0.81
CA ALA A 18 -3.98 -7.65 -0.24
C ALA A 18 -4.83 -8.86 -0.64
N ALA A 19 -4.21 -10.04 -0.81
CA ALA A 19 -4.92 -11.26 -1.15
C ALA A 19 -5.86 -11.72 -0.03
N ILE A 20 -5.42 -11.71 1.24
CA ILE A 20 -6.25 -12.00 2.42
C ILE A 20 -7.50 -11.10 2.41
N ASN A 21 -7.31 -9.81 2.30
CA ASN A 21 -8.40 -8.84 2.35
C ASN A 21 -9.38 -9.01 1.17
N ASN A 22 -8.91 -9.33 -0.03
CA ASN A 22 -9.78 -9.60 -1.17
C ASN A 22 -10.60 -10.88 -1.01
N ILE A 23 -10.01 -11.96 -0.46
CA ILE A 23 -10.73 -13.20 -0.14
C ILE A 23 -11.83 -12.92 0.90
N LEU A 24 -11.50 -12.18 1.97
CA LEU A 24 -12.46 -11.81 3.02
C LEU A 24 -13.56 -10.89 2.48
N ALA A 25 -13.24 -9.99 1.53
CA ALA A 25 -14.24 -9.16 0.87
C ALA A 25 -15.24 -10.01 0.04
N MET A 26 -14.74 -10.98 -0.72
CA MET A 26 -15.60 -11.91 -1.48
C MET A 26 -16.50 -12.71 -0.54
N ASP A 27 -15.95 -13.29 0.53
CA ASP A 27 -16.69 -14.05 1.53
C ASP A 27 -17.78 -13.19 2.20
N SER A 28 -17.46 -11.94 2.56
CA SER A 28 -18.41 -11.00 3.17
C SER A 28 -19.59 -10.64 2.27
N ALA A 29 -19.44 -10.73 0.95
CA ALA A 29 -20.49 -10.50 -0.04
C ALA A 29 -21.30 -11.77 -0.38
N GLY A 30 -21.00 -12.89 0.30
CA GLY A 30 -21.64 -14.18 0.05
C GLY A 30 -21.20 -14.86 -1.25
N ILE A 31 -20.01 -14.51 -1.77
CA ILE A 31 -19.38 -15.24 -2.88
C ILE A 31 -18.75 -16.51 -2.30
N GLU A 32 -19.03 -17.66 -2.90
CA GLU A 32 -18.38 -18.92 -2.50
C GLU A 32 -16.92 -18.91 -2.97
N VAL A 33 -16.01 -18.36 -2.14
CA VAL A 33 -14.60 -18.30 -2.45
C VAL A 33 -13.85 -19.51 -1.88
N VAL A 34 -12.92 -20.06 -2.68
CA VAL A 34 -12.07 -21.20 -2.34
C VAL A 34 -10.61 -20.79 -2.54
N PRO A 35 -9.91 -20.34 -1.49
CA PRO A 35 -8.52 -19.91 -1.60
C PRO A 35 -7.57 -21.09 -1.76
N ARG A 36 -6.49 -20.88 -2.52
CA ARG A 36 -5.33 -21.77 -2.65
C ARG A 36 -4.06 -20.94 -2.62
N ALA A 37 -3.22 -21.19 -1.63
CA ALA A 37 -1.96 -20.49 -1.49
C ALA A 37 -0.95 -20.98 -2.50
N ILE A 38 -0.19 -20.02 -3.05
CA ILE A 38 1.11 -20.26 -3.68
C ILE A 38 2.14 -19.45 -2.90
N THR A 39 3.36 -19.96 -2.78
CA THR A 39 4.43 -19.33 -2.01
C THR A 39 5.68 -19.18 -2.87
N TYR A 40 6.37 -18.04 -2.74
CA TYR A 40 7.66 -17.84 -3.41
C TYR A 40 8.84 -18.17 -2.50
N ASN A 41 8.71 -18.00 -1.18
CA ASN A 41 9.83 -18.00 -0.24
C ASN A 41 9.65 -19.01 0.91
N ASN A 42 8.91 -20.08 0.76
CA ASN A 42 8.56 -21.01 1.85
C ASN A 42 8.00 -20.33 3.09
N GLY A 43 7.48 -19.11 2.94
CA GLY A 43 6.82 -18.37 4.01
C GLY A 43 5.51 -19.06 4.38
N ASP A 44 5.32 -19.33 5.68
CA ASP A 44 4.08 -19.87 6.23
C ASP A 44 3.59 -18.91 7.33
N SER A 45 3.23 -17.69 6.89
CA SER A 45 2.66 -16.71 7.81
C SER A 45 1.26 -17.12 8.23
N GLU A 46 0.93 -16.89 9.50
CA GLU A 46 -0.42 -17.11 9.99
C GLU A 46 -1.44 -16.29 9.19
N VAL A 47 -2.53 -16.95 8.85
CA VAL A 47 -3.68 -16.32 8.20
C VAL A 47 -4.89 -16.33 9.15
N PRO A 48 -5.85 -15.40 8.97
CA PRO A 48 -7.08 -15.40 9.74
C PRO A 48 -7.79 -16.76 9.71
N GLU A 49 -8.41 -17.14 10.83
CA GLU A 49 -9.10 -18.44 10.96
C GLU A 49 -10.15 -18.65 9.87
N ARG A 50 -10.82 -17.56 9.43
CA ARG A 50 -11.78 -17.65 8.34
C ARG A 50 -11.15 -18.12 7.03
N ILE A 51 -9.92 -17.70 6.72
CA ILE A 51 -9.18 -18.18 5.54
C ILE A 51 -8.95 -19.68 5.64
N LYS A 52 -8.49 -20.19 6.80
CA LYS A 52 -8.26 -21.62 7.02
C LYS A 52 -9.54 -22.44 6.79
N GLN A 53 -10.70 -21.95 7.26
CA GLN A 53 -11.99 -22.58 7.01
C GLN A 53 -12.37 -22.60 5.52
N LEU A 54 -12.07 -21.53 4.79
CA LEU A 54 -12.32 -21.45 3.36
C LEU A 54 -11.41 -22.38 2.54
N GLU A 55 -10.17 -22.62 2.98
CA GLU A 55 -9.22 -23.56 2.36
C GLU A 55 -9.74 -25.01 2.39
N LEU A 56 -10.59 -25.39 3.35
CA LEU A 56 -11.17 -26.74 3.45
C LEU A 56 -12.22 -27.02 2.37
N LYS A 57 -12.75 -25.99 1.70
CA LYS A 57 -13.74 -26.16 0.65
C LYS A 57 -13.10 -26.82 -0.59
N THR A 58 -13.87 -27.67 -1.27
CA THR A 58 -13.46 -28.27 -2.54
C THR A 58 -13.45 -27.21 -3.65
N SER A 59 -12.46 -27.26 -4.54
CA SER A 59 -12.42 -26.45 -5.76
C SER A 59 -13.29 -26.98 -6.91
N LYS A 60 -13.89 -28.16 -6.74
CA LYS A 60 -14.81 -28.72 -7.75
C LYS A 60 -16.02 -27.80 -7.91
N GLY A 61 -16.37 -27.51 -9.17
CA GLY A 61 -17.50 -26.65 -9.51
C GLY A 61 -17.23 -25.16 -9.35
N CYS A 62 -15.96 -24.74 -9.32
CA CYS A 62 -15.63 -23.31 -9.50
C CYS A 62 -15.86 -22.90 -10.96
N ASP A 63 -16.46 -21.72 -11.15
CA ASP A 63 -16.75 -21.15 -12.46
C ASP A 63 -15.68 -20.13 -12.88
N VAL A 64 -15.04 -19.49 -11.89
CA VAL A 64 -14.07 -18.42 -12.05
C VAL A 64 -12.77 -18.79 -11.33
N CYS A 65 -11.63 -18.46 -11.94
CA CYS A 65 -10.31 -18.54 -11.33
C CYS A 65 -9.67 -17.15 -11.28
N VAL A 66 -9.48 -16.61 -10.07
CA VAL A 66 -8.73 -15.37 -9.85
C VAL A 66 -7.30 -15.72 -9.48
N GLN A 67 -6.34 -15.23 -10.26
CA GLN A 67 -4.91 -15.42 -10.03
C GLN A 67 -4.31 -14.09 -9.56
N HIS A 68 -4.06 -13.97 -8.25
CA HIS A 68 -3.45 -12.81 -7.61
C HIS A 68 -1.97 -13.06 -7.34
N THR A 69 -1.19 -12.99 -8.40
CA THR A 69 0.25 -13.25 -8.43
C THR A 69 0.93 -12.36 -9.47
N LEU A 70 2.25 -12.47 -9.61
CA LEU A 70 2.96 -11.79 -10.70
C LEU A 70 2.49 -12.32 -12.06
N PRO A 71 2.24 -11.45 -13.06
CA PRO A 71 1.71 -11.85 -14.37
C PRO A 71 2.52 -12.93 -15.09
N VAL A 72 3.82 -13.01 -14.85
CA VAL A 72 4.69 -14.08 -15.41
C VAL A 72 4.28 -15.49 -14.99
N ASN A 73 3.49 -15.62 -13.93
CA ASN A 73 2.99 -16.89 -13.40
C ASN A 73 1.55 -17.19 -13.81
N TYR A 74 0.91 -16.33 -14.59
CA TYR A 74 -0.47 -16.58 -15.02
C TYR A 74 -0.55 -17.76 -15.97
N THR A 75 -1.55 -18.59 -15.74
CA THR A 75 -1.87 -19.75 -16.58
C THR A 75 -3.32 -19.68 -17.00
N TYR A 76 -3.61 -19.96 -18.27
CA TYR A 76 -4.97 -20.03 -18.78
C TYR A 76 -5.51 -21.45 -18.67
N ASN A 77 -6.73 -21.59 -18.13
CA ASN A 77 -7.42 -22.86 -18.06
C ASN A 77 -8.85 -22.69 -18.60
N SER A 78 -9.17 -23.31 -19.72
CA SER A 78 -10.45 -23.20 -20.41
C SER A 78 -11.67 -23.68 -19.61
N ASN A 79 -11.46 -24.35 -18.45
CA ASN A 79 -12.55 -24.76 -17.57
C ASN A 79 -13.06 -23.63 -16.66
N PHE A 80 -12.39 -22.47 -16.67
CA PHE A 80 -12.74 -21.33 -15.82
C PHE A 80 -12.81 -20.05 -16.65
N LYS A 81 -13.55 -19.07 -16.18
CA LYS A 81 -13.29 -17.69 -16.51
C LYS A 81 -12.02 -17.27 -15.77
N ASN A 82 -10.96 -16.92 -16.49
CA ASN A 82 -9.62 -16.61 -15.94
C ASN A 82 -9.48 -15.11 -15.68
N ILE A 83 -9.23 -14.73 -14.46
CA ILE A 83 -9.04 -13.35 -14.03
C ILE A 83 -7.64 -13.17 -13.46
N GLY A 84 -6.84 -12.29 -14.04
CA GLY A 84 -5.54 -11.90 -13.49
C GLY A 84 -5.70 -10.67 -12.59
N PHE A 85 -5.25 -10.74 -11.34
CA PHE A 85 -5.21 -9.59 -10.44
C PHE A 85 -3.78 -9.06 -10.33
N VAL A 86 -3.55 -7.81 -10.72
CA VAL A 86 -2.24 -7.16 -10.72
C VAL A 86 -2.30 -5.72 -10.21
N ALA A 87 -1.28 -5.30 -9.46
CA ALA A 87 -1.02 -3.90 -9.13
C ALA A 87 0.24 -3.45 -9.88
N THR A 88 0.24 -2.21 -10.36
CA THR A 88 1.38 -1.60 -11.07
C THR A 88 1.70 -0.25 -10.46
N GLU A 89 2.98 0.08 -10.42
CA GLU A 89 3.50 1.23 -9.67
C GLU A 89 4.28 2.22 -10.55
N SER A 90 4.18 2.08 -11.88
CA SER A 90 4.76 2.97 -12.89
C SER A 90 3.72 3.32 -13.96
N GLU A 91 3.97 4.35 -14.74
CA GLU A 91 3.02 4.82 -15.77
C GLU A 91 2.80 3.81 -16.90
N ASN A 92 3.76 2.94 -17.14
CA ASN A 92 3.66 1.77 -18.02
C ASN A 92 4.70 0.70 -17.63
N PHE A 93 4.53 -0.51 -18.16
CA PHE A 93 5.42 -1.65 -17.97
C PHE A 93 5.72 -2.40 -19.29
N LYS A 94 5.85 -1.65 -20.39
CA LYS A 94 6.01 -2.20 -21.77
C LYS A 94 7.18 -3.17 -21.88
N ASP A 95 8.29 -2.89 -21.20
CA ASP A 95 9.53 -3.68 -21.30
C ASP A 95 9.48 -4.98 -20.48
N SER A 96 8.50 -5.12 -19.57
CA SER A 96 8.42 -6.27 -18.67
C SER A 96 7.90 -7.55 -19.35
N GLY A 97 7.21 -7.42 -20.48
CA GLY A 97 6.49 -8.51 -21.10
C GLY A 97 5.18 -8.90 -20.41
N TRP A 98 4.82 -8.27 -19.31
CA TRP A 98 3.61 -8.58 -18.53
C TRP A 98 2.32 -8.46 -19.35
N GLN A 99 2.26 -7.51 -20.32
CA GLN A 99 1.11 -7.35 -21.19
C GLN A 99 0.72 -8.62 -21.94
N LYS A 100 1.70 -9.47 -22.30
CA LYS A 100 1.43 -10.76 -22.98
C LYS A 100 0.69 -11.71 -22.05
N ASN A 101 1.12 -11.78 -20.78
CA ASN A 101 0.52 -12.63 -19.76
C ASN A 101 -0.86 -12.13 -19.32
N LEU A 102 -1.05 -10.81 -19.30
CA LEU A 102 -2.35 -10.19 -18.99
C LEU A 102 -3.35 -10.40 -20.14
N ASN A 103 -2.90 -10.36 -21.38
CA ASN A 103 -3.75 -10.52 -22.57
C ASN A 103 -4.22 -11.95 -22.83
N ILE A 104 -3.70 -12.96 -22.15
CA ILE A 104 -4.25 -14.33 -22.20
C ILE A 104 -5.44 -14.51 -21.23
N MET A 105 -5.63 -13.60 -20.27
CA MET A 105 -6.71 -13.68 -19.29
C MET A 105 -8.02 -13.14 -19.88
N ASP A 106 -9.16 -13.69 -19.48
CA ASP A 106 -10.49 -13.20 -19.90
C ASP A 106 -10.76 -11.81 -19.36
N GLU A 107 -10.28 -11.52 -18.12
CA GLU A 107 -10.33 -10.20 -17.51
C GLU A 107 -9.07 -9.94 -16.68
N VAL A 108 -8.76 -8.66 -16.50
CA VAL A 108 -7.70 -8.17 -15.61
C VAL A 108 -8.33 -7.30 -14.53
N TRP A 109 -8.04 -7.58 -13.28
CA TRP A 109 -8.42 -6.74 -12.15
C TRP A 109 -7.21 -5.97 -11.63
N VAL A 110 -7.44 -4.71 -11.34
CA VAL A 110 -6.42 -3.80 -10.82
C VAL A 110 -6.97 -2.99 -9.64
N PRO A 111 -6.14 -2.57 -8.67
CA PRO A 111 -6.66 -1.94 -7.45
C PRO A 111 -7.06 -0.47 -7.63
N SER A 112 -6.67 0.20 -8.71
CA SER A 112 -6.86 1.65 -8.90
C SER A 112 -7.01 2.02 -10.38
N LYS A 113 -7.49 3.23 -10.62
CA LYS A 113 -7.48 3.82 -11.96
C LYS A 113 -6.06 4.01 -12.47
N TYR A 114 -5.12 4.42 -11.60
CA TYR A 114 -3.71 4.53 -11.95
C TYR A 114 -3.15 3.22 -12.53
N SER A 115 -3.39 2.08 -11.85
CA SER A 115 -2.99 0.77 -12.38
C SER A 115 -3.74 0.39 -13.66
N LYS A 116 -5.01 0.80 -13.82
CA LYS A 116 -5.76 0.59 -15.06
C LYS A 116 -5.14 1.36 -16.22
N ASP A 117 -4.83 2.63 -16.01
CA ASP A 117 -4.20 3.47 -17.03
C ASP A 117 -2.82 2.92 -17.41
N SER A 118 -2.03 2.44 -16.43
CA SER A 118 -0.75 1.76 -16.65
C SER A 118 -0.90 0.51 -17.53
N CYS A 119 -1.93 -0.31 -17.30
CA CYS A 119 -2.25 -1.47 -18.14
C CYS A 119 -2.55 -1.05 -19.59
N ILE A 120 -3.41 -0.04 -19.77
CA ILE A 120 -3.77 0.48 -21.09
C ILE A 120 -2.53 1.03 -21.81
N ASN A 121 -1.74 1.84 -21.12
CA ASN A 121 -0.50 2.41 -21.64
C ASN A 121 0.53 1.33 -22.03
N SER A 122 0.44 0.14 -21.42
CA SER A 122 1.34 -1.00 -21.68
C SER A 122 0.83 -1.92 -22.79
N GLY A 123 -0.34 -1.66 -23.37
CA GLY A 123 -0.90 -2.48 -24.45
C GLY A 123 -1.71 -3.68 -23.96
N VAL A 124 -2.29 -3.61 -22.76
CA VAL A 124 -3.26 -4.61 -22.29
C VAL A 124 -4.57 -4.39 -23.02
N THR A 125 -5.05 -5.42 -23.70
CA THR A 125 -6.29 -5.43 -24.52
C THR A 125 -7.44 -6.17 -23.85
N SER A 126 -7.15 -7.04 -22.85
CA SER A 126 -8.18 -7.69 -22.05
C SER A 126 -8.98 -6.66 -21.25
N LYS A 127 -10.24 -6.96 -20.95
CA LYS A 127 -11.12 -6.08 -20.15
C LYS A 127 -10.50 -5.80 -18.77
N VAL A 128 -10.17 -4.54 -18.46
CA VAL A 128 -9.58 -4.13 -17.18
C VAL A 128 -10.63 -3.55 -16.26
N ASN A 129 -10.88 -4.21 -15.13
CA ASN A 129 -11.81 -3.78 -14.09
C ASN A 129 -11.06 -3.26 -12.85
N ILE A 130 -11.58 -2.22 -12.20
CA ILE A 130 -11.03 -1.68 -10.97
C ILE A 130 -11.68 -2.39 -9.78
N VAL A 131 -10.88 -3.19 -9.06
CA VAL A 131 -11.23 -3.87 -7.81
C VAL A 131 -10.27 -3.37 -6.73
N PRO A 132 -10.62 -2.35 -5.96
CA PRO A 132 -9.71 -1.78 -4.96
C PRO A 132 -9.39 -2.81 -3.86
N HIS A 133 -8.23 -2.66 -3.23
CA HIS A 133 -7.95 -3.42 -2.02
C HIS A 133 -8.91 -3.02 -0.90
N SER A 134 -9.28 -3.99 -0.10
CA SER A 134 -10.17 -3.78 1.04
C SER A 134 -9.44 -3.93 2.38
N LEU A 135 -10.11 -3.55 3.45
CA LEU A 135 -9.58 -3.65 4.80
C LEU A 135 -10.71 -3.88 5.81
N ASP A 136 -10.39 -4.52 6.94
CA ASP A 136 -11.23 -4.48 8.14
C ASP A 136 -11.06 -3.12 8.83
N VAL A 137 -11.78 -2.11 8.34
CA VAL A 137 -11.67 -0.72 8.81
C VAL A 137 -12.11 -0.54 10.26
N GLU A 138 -13.03 -1.36 10.75
CA GLU A 138 -13.51 -1.26 12.13
C GLU A 138 -12.46 -1.72 13.15
N CYS A 139 -11.61 -2.67 12.77
CA CYS A 139 -10.51 -3.14 13.60
C CYS A 139 -9.56 -1.99 14.01
N TYR A 140 -9.36 -1.00 13.16
CA TYR A 140 -8.49 0.15 13.43
C TYR A 140 -9.10 1.19 14.36
N LYS A 141 -10.41 1.36 14.36
CA LYS A 141 -11.10 2.26 15.29
C LYS A 141 -11.10 1.72 16.72
N GLN A 142 -11.22 0.40 16.86
CA GLN A 142 -11.48 -0.25 18.15
C GLN A 142 -10.20 -0.65 18.89
N ASN A 143 -9.10 -0.91 18.20
CA ASN A 143 -7.90 -1.51 18.76
C ASN A 143 -6.74 -0.52 18.98
N THR A 144 -6.98 0.55 19.71
CA THR A 144 -5.93 1.55 20.05
C THR A 144 -5.16 1.23 21.34
N ASN A 145 -5.42 0.08 21.98
CA ASN A 145 -4.89 -0.30 23.30
C ASN A 145 -3.63 -1.19 23.25
N GLY A 146 -2.86 -1.16 22.16
CA GLY A 146 -1.56 -1.81 22.07
C GLY A 146 -0.44 -1.03 22.78
N ASN A 147 0.78 -1.54 22.71
CA ASN A 147 1.94 -0.86 23.27
C ASN A 147 2.19 0.49 22.59
N LYS A 148 2.32 1.53 23.39
CA LYS A 148 2.62 2.88 22.91
C LYS A 148 4.13 3.13 22.93
N ILE A 149 4.61 3.86 21.97
CA ILE A 149 6.00 4.30 21.87
C ILE A 149 6.13 5.58 22.68
N GLN A 150 6.99 5.58 23.70
CA GLN A 150 7.14 6.67 24.65
C GLN A 150 7.62 7.97 23.99
N GLU A 151 8.54 7.85 23.03
CA GLU A 151 9.10 8.97 22.27
C GLU A 151 8.05 9.71 21.43
N LEU A 152 6.92 9.06 21.13
CA LEU A 152 5.81 9.64 20.35
C LEU A 152 4.73 10.28 21.23
N LEU A 153 4.85 10.20 22.55
CA LEU A 153 3.89 10.83 23.46
C LEU A 153 4.09 12.36 23.53
N ASN A 154 2.98 13.09 23.59
CA ASN A 154 2.96 14.56 23.72
C ASN A 154 3.67 15.34 22.59
N THR A 155 3.84 14.72 21.44
CA THR A 155 4.44 15.33 20.25
C THR A 155 3.50 15.19 19.05
N PHE A 156 3.69 16.02 18.04
CA PHE A 156 3.05 15.82 16.74
C PHE A 156 3.90 14.84 15.92
N ASN A 157 3.30 13.75 15.46
CA ASN A 157 4.04 12.66 14.84
C ASN A 157 3.69 12.52 13.37
N PHE A 158 4.70 12.71 12.51
CA PHE A 158 4.65 12.24 11.14
C PHE A 158 5.06 10.77 11.10
N GLY A 159 4.33 9.95 10.34
CA GLY A 159 4.61 8.52 10.23
C GLY A 159 4.82 8.08 8.80
N PHE A 160 5.77 7.17 8.59
CA PHE A 160 5.98 6.45 7.35
C PHE A 160 6.04 4.96 7.63
N ILE A 161 5.42 4.16 6.78
CA ILE A 161 5.48 2.69 6.82
C ILE A 161 5.83 2.17 5.45
N GLY A 162 6.96 1.48 5.33
CA GLY A 162 7.41 0.91 4.06
C GLY A 162 8.88 0.51 4.07
N GLU A 163 9.29 -0.11 2.97
CA GLU A 163 10.67 -0.53 2.75
C GLU A 163 11.55 0.62 2.24
N PHE A 164 12.87 0.49 2.46
CA PHE A 164 13.87 1.45 1.97
C PHE A 164 14.33 1.09 0.57
N ILE A 165 13.41 1.17 -0.37
CA ILE A 165 13.68 1.00 -1.80
C ILE A 165 13.50 2.36 -2.50
N GLU A 166 14.12 2.51 -3.67
CA GLU A 166 14.13 3.77 -4.42
C GLU A 166 12.72 4.27 -4.70
N ARG A 167 11.79 3.38 -5.06
CA ARG A 167 10.39 3.71 -5.31
C ARG A 167 9.69 4.35 -4.12
N LYS A 168 9.97 3.92 -2.89
CA LYS A 168 9.34 4.46 -1.65
C LYS A 168 9.87 5.84 -1.23
N ASN A 169 10.98 6.27 -1.79
CA ASN A 169 11.54 7.63 -1.69
C ASN A 169 11.66 8.19 -0.26
N VAL A 170 12.04 7.36 0.69
CA VAL A 170 12.24 7.77 2.09
C VAL A 170 13.25 8.92 2.20
N LYS A 171 14.19 9.01 1.24
CA LYS A 171 15.15 10.10 1.15
C LYS A 171 14.50 11.48 1.06
N ALA A 172 13.44 11.63 0.26
CA ALA A 172 12.71 12.88 0.14
C ALA A 172 12.02 13.26 1.47
N LEU A 173 11.44 12.28 2.17
CA LEU A 173 10.82 12.49 3.49
C LEU A 173 11.85 12.98 4.53
N ILE A 174 12.99 12.30 4.66
CA ILE A 174 14.05 12.69 5.60
C ILE A 174 14.55 14.09 5.27
N LYS A 175 14.79 14.42 4.00
CA LYS A 175 15.17 15.77 3.57
C LYS A 175 14.12 16.81 3.97
N ALA A 176 12.85 16.56 3.67
CA ALA A 176 11.79 17.51 3.95
C ALA A 176 11.67 17.76 5.46
N PHE A 177 11.61 16.68 6.26
CA PHE A 177 11.46 16.78 7.70
C PHE A 177 12.59 17.58 8.37
N HIS A 178 13.84 17.20 8.09
CA HIS A 178 15.00 17.85 8.74
C HIS A 178 15.32 19.23 8.20
N SER A 179 14.88 19.57 6.99
CA SER A 179 14.99 20.93 6.49
C SER A 179 13.92 21.87 7.03
N GLU A 180 12.80 21.31 7.54
CA GLU A 180 11.67 22.08 8.01
C GLU A 180 11.67 22.24 9.53
N PHE A 181 11.93 21.18 10.28
CA PHE A 181 11.76 21.17 11.73
C PHE A 181 13.08 21.19 12.48
N THR A 182 13.07 21.91 13.61
CA THR A 182 14.21 22.00 14.53
C THR A 182 14.05 21.02 15.69
N GLN A 183 15.15 20.72 16.39
CA GLN A 183 15.11 19.88 17.60
C GLN A 183 14.20 20.41 18.71
N ARG A 184 13.94 21.72 18.74
CA ARG A 184 13.18 22.37 19.82
C ARG A 184 11.68 22.23 19.64
N GLU A 185 11.22 21.87 18.46
CA GLU A 185 9.80 21.74 18.17
C GLU A 185 9.28 20.38 18.67
N PRO A 186 8.04 20.33 19.22
CA PRO A 186 7.45 19.09 19.72
C PRO A 186 6.88 18.26 18.54
N VAL A 187 7.75 17.86 17.63
CA VAL A 187 7.41 17.10 16.43
C VAL A 187 8.38 15.93 16.26
N ASN A 188 7.88 14.78 15.84
CA ASN A 188 8.71 13.61 15.53
C ASN A 188 8.42 13.08 14.13
N LEU A 189 9.38 12.38 13.58
CA LEU A 189 9.23 11.50 12.44
C LEU A 189 9.46 10.06 12.93
N PHE A 190 8.44 9.21 12.84
CA PHE A 190 8.64 7.79 13.02
C PHE A 190 8.62 7.05 11.67
N ILE A 191 9.43 6.02 11.58
CA ILE A 191 9.59 5.22 10.38
C ILE A 191 9.51 3.74 10.76
N LYS A 192 8.52 3.03 10.22
CA LYS A 192 8.34 1.60 10.41
C LYS A 192 8.70 0.85 9.12
N THR A 193 9.60 -0.12 9.24
CA THR A 193 10.00 -1.01 8.13
C THR A 193 10.01 -2.47 8.57
N SER A 194 9.84 -3.41 7.63
CA SER A 194 10.00 -4.84 7.90
C SER A 194 11.48 -5.24 8.00
N ASN A 195 12.40 -4.43 7.48
CA ASN A 195 13.83 -4.67 7.60
C ASN A 195 14.25 -4.72 9.08
N THR A 196 15.09 -5.69 9.43
CA THR A 196 15.56 -5.88 10.80
C THR A 196 16.91 -5.20 11.09
N ASN A 197 17.60 -4.67 10.07
CA ASN A 197 18.90 -4.04 10.22
C ASN A 197 18.79 -2.55 10.56
N LEU A 198 18.50 -2.26 11.84
CA LEU A 198 18.37 -0.90 12.37
C LEU A 198 19.64 -0.05 12.15
N GLU A 199 20.84 -0.66 12.31
CA GLU A 199 22.09 0.08 12.16
C GLU A 199 22.33 0.58 10.74
N SER A 200 22.09 -0.27 9.76
CA SER A 200 22.16 0.11 8.34
C SER A 200 21.23 1.27 8.03
N PHE A 201 20.02 1.21 8.57
CA PHE A 201 19.05 2.28 8.38
C PHE A 201 19.45 3.59 9.02
N LYS A 202 19.90 3.57 10.27
CA LYS A 202 20.42 4.79 10.95
C LYS A 202 21.56 5.40 10.15
N LYS A 203 22.50 4.60 9.67
CA LYS A 203 23.59 5.08 8.79
C LYS A 203 23.07 5.75 7.51
N TYR A 204 22.00 5.20 6.92
CA TYR A 204 21.37 5.79 5.74
C TYR A 204 20.74 7.16 6.06
N CYS A 205 19.95 7.27 7.13
CA CYS A 205 19.39 8.55 7.59
C CYS A 205 20.49 9.58 7.89
N ASP A 206 21.55 9.17 8.59
CA ASP A 206 22.67 10.04 8.94
C ASP A 206 23.42 10.55 7.71
N SER A 207 23.55 9.71 6.69
CA SER A 207 24.18 10.13 5.42
C SER A 207 23.39 11.25 4.74
N ILE A 208 22.06 11.16 4.75
CA ILE A 208 21.18 12.19 4.19
C ILE A 208 21.28 13.46 5.03
N LYS A 209 21.17 13.36 6.37
CA LYS A 209 21.28 14.50 7.30
C LYS A 209 22.62 15.23 7.12
N LYS A 210 23.73 14.50 7.07
CA LYS A 210 25.06 15.08 6.80
C LYS A 210 25.13 15.80 5.46
N GLY A 211 24.48 15.24 4.44
CA GLY A 211 24.37 15.85 3.11
C GLY A 211 23.62 17.17 3.08
N LEU A 212 22.68 17.40 4.01
CA LEU A 212 21.93 18.66 4.12
C LEU A 212 22.78 19.83 4.61
N LYS A 213 23.90 19.56 5.31
CA LYS A 213 24.83 20.56 5.86
C LYS A 213 24.16 21.68 6.68
N LEU A 214 23.05 21.37 7.36
CA LEU A 214 22.38 22.32 8.24
C LEU A 214 23.24 22.54 9.50
N ARG A 215 23.24 23.78 10.01
CA ARG A 215 24.03 24.17 11.19
C ARG A 215 23.45 23.64 12.52
N ASN A 216 22.19 23.22 12.50
CA ASN A 216 21.49 22.74 13.69
C ASN A 216 21.71 21.25 13.89
N ASN A 217 21.72 20.80 15.14
CA ASN A 217 21.66 19.40 15.46
C ASN A 217 20.31 18.84 14.97
N TYR A 218 20.34 17.65 14.38
CA TYR A 218 19.15 16.97 13.92
C TYR A 218 18.47 16.24 15.07
N LYS A 219 17.15 16.21 15.06
CA LYS A 219 16.38 15.29 15.88
C LYS A 219 16.49 13.89 15.26
N GLU A 220 16.64 12.86 16.07
CA GLU A 220 16.65 11.50 15.56
C GLU A 220 15.24 11.04 15.20
N GLU A 221 15.12 10.24 14.17
CA GLU A 221 13.91 9.54 13.80
C GLU A 221 13.64 8.40 14.80
N VAL A 222 12.37 8.17 15.12
CA VAL A 222 11.93 6.99 15.85
C VAL A 222 11.77 5.84 14.86
N VAL A 223 12.71 4.91 14.86
CA VAL A 223 12.74 3.81 13.89
C VAL A 223 12.24 2.52 14.52
N ILE A 224 11.25 1.91 13.86
CA ILE A 224 10.65 0.64 14.27
C ILE A 224 10.99 -0.39 13.19
N CYS A 225 11.88 -1.32 13.52
CA CYS A 225 12.33 -2.39 12.65
C CYS A 225 11.61 -3.71 12.94
N GLY A 226 11.46 -4.53 11.91
CA GLY A 226 10.86 -5.85 12.02
C GLY A 226 9.34 -5.82 12.00
N ARG A 227 8.75 -6.99 12.24
CA ARG A 227 7.29 -7.17 12.21
C ARG A 227 6.70 -6.84 13.59
N LEU A 228 5.59 -6.14 13.59
CA LEU A 228 4.75 -5.93 14.76
C LEU A 228 3.54 -6.87 14.67
N ASP A 229 3.01 -7.29 15.82
CA ASP A 229 1.67 -7.87 15.83
C ASP A 229 0.62 -6.81 15.44
N ARG A 230 -0.58 -7.27 15.09
CA ARG A 230 -1.62 -6.37 14.57
C ARG A 230 -2.03 -5.31 15.59
N LYS A 231 -2.09 -5.65 16.86
CA LYS A 231 -2.49 -4.76 17.95
C LYS A 231 -1.48 -3.63 18.16
N ASP A 232 -0.20 -3.97 18.22
CA ASP A 232 0.89 -3.01 18.38
C ASP A 232 1.04 -2.14 17.13
N TYR A 233 0.85 -2.72 15.93
CA TYR A 233 0.85 -1.96 14.68
C TYR A 233 -0.24 -0.88 14.66
N ILE A 234 -1.48 -1.23 15.05
CA ILE A 234 -2.59 -0.28 15.13
C ILE A 234 -2.32 0.79 16.20
N SER A 235 -1.73 0.40 17.34
CA SER A 235 -1.37 1.34 18.40
C SER A 235 -0.33 2.36 17.93
N VAL A 236 0.67 1.94 17.18
CA VAL A 236 1.66 2.85 16.57
C VAL A 236 1.00 3.80 15.57
N LEU A 237 0.13 3.28 14.69
CA LEU A 237 -0.64 4.13 13.77
C LEU A 237 -1.51 5.14 14.50
N SER A 238 -2.12 4.77 15.63
CA SER A 238 -2.97 5.68 16.42
C SER A 238 -2.19 6.83 17.07
N GLN A 239 -0.85 6.71 17.20
CA GLN A 239 0.03 7.78 17.66
C GLN A 239 0.48 8.71 16.53
N CYS A 240 0.20 8.35 15.26
CA CYS A 240 0.44 9.17 14.09
C CYS A 240 -0.58 10.32 14.00
N HIS A 241 -0.13 11.50 13.63
CA HIS A 241 -1.01 12.65 13.38
C HIS A 241 -1.11 12.99 11.90
N CYS A 242 -0.10 12.61 11.12
CA CYS A 242 -0.07 12.76 9.68
C CYS A 242 0.81 11.65 9.09
N PHE A 243 0.22 10.81 8.26
CA PHE A 243 0.96 9.78 7.52
C PHE A 243 1.59 10.41 6.28
N VAL A 244 2.82 10.04 5.95
CA VAL A 244 3.52 10.60 4.79
C VAL A 244 3.99 9.47 3.88
N MET A 245 3.50 9.47 2.63
CA MET A 245 3.87 8.49 1.62
C MET A 245 4.47 9.20 0.40
N PRO A 246 5.79 9.40 0.38
CA PRO A 246 6.49 10.12 -0.69
C PRO A 246 6.84 9.21 -1.87
N SER A 247 6.19 8.07 -1.99
CA SER A 247 6.46 7.06 -3.03
C SER A 247 6.36 7.65 -4.42
N ARG A 248 7.27 7.23 -5.29
CA ARG A 248 7.26 7.60 -6.71
C ARG A 248 6.14 6.93 -7.50
N GLY A 249 5.69 5.78 -7.05
CA GLY A 249 4.59 5.03 -7.65
C GLY A 249 3.96 4.05 -6.66
N GLU A 250 2.65 3.95 -6.69
CA GLU A 250 1.84 3.02 -5.89
C GLU A 250 0.64 2.57 -6.73
N GLY A 251 0.41 1.27 -6.74
CA GLY A 251 -0.79 0.71 -7.34
C GLY A 251 -2.04 0.91 -6.48
N PHE A 252 -1.87 1.09 -5.15
CA PHE A 252 -2.92 1.41 -4.19
C PHE A 252 -2.35 2.04 -2.92
N CYS A 253 -1.54 1.33 -2.16
CA CYS A 253 -0.96 1.68 -0.86
C CYS A 253 -1.88 1.34 0.34
N ILE A 254 -1.92 0.05 0.72
CA ILE A 254 -2.66 -0.41 1.91
C ILE A 254 -2.27 0.36 3.19
N PRO A 255 -0.99 0.66 3.49
CA PRO A 255 -0.62 1.44 4.68
C PRO A 255 -1.29 2.81 4.78
N ALA A 256 -1.57 3.48 3.65
CA ALA A 256 -2.31 4.74 3.68
C ALA A 256 -3.80 4.53 4.02
N LEU A 257 -4.41 3.45 3.52
CA LEU A 257 -5.78 3.08 3.90
C LEU A 257 -5.87 2.70 5.38
N GLU A 258 -4.86 2.00 5.91
CA GLU A 258 -4.74 1.66 7.33
C GLU A 258 -4.62 2.92 8.20
N ALA A 259 -3.78 3.89 7.78
CA ALA A 259 -3.67 5.18 8.46
C ALA A 259 -5.01 5.90 8.51
N MET A 260 -5.73 6.01 7.38
CA MET A 260 -7.07 6.60 7.36
C MET A 260 -8.06 5.84 8.23
N SER A 261 -7.99 4.50 8.26
CA SER A 261 -8.83 3.68 9.13
C SER A 261 -8.55 3.90 10.62
N ALA A 262 -7.35 4.39 10.97
CA ALA A 262 -6.98 4.88 12.30
C ALA A 262 -7.31 6.38 12.51
N GLY A 263 -7.96 7.05 11.54
CA GLY A 263 -8.30 8.47 11.62
C GLY A 263 -7.14 9.42 11.27
N VAL A 264 -6.12 8.94 10.57
CA VAL A 264 -4.89 9.69 10.27
C VAL A 264 -4.90 10.15 8.81
N PRO A 265 -4.84 11.46 8.53
CA PRO A 265 -4.74 11.99 7.17
C PRO A 265 -3.34 11.75 6.60
N SER A 266 -3.24 11.76 5.25
CA SER A 266 -2.00 11.46 4.55
C SER A 266 -1.51 12.64 3.72
N LEU A 267 -0.18 12.85 3.70
CA LEU A 267 0.52 13.61 2.66
C LEU A 267 1.16 12.62 1.68
N PHE A 268 0.93 12.79 0.40
CA PHE A 268 1.36 11.81 -0.60
C PHE A 268 1.73 12.48 -1.94
N THR A 269 2.53 11.80 -2.73
CA THR A 269 2.93 12.25 -4.07
C THR A 269 1.72 12.38 -4.98
N SER A 270 1.57 13.51 -5.68
CA SER A 270 0.51 13.71 -6.67
C SER A 270 0.69 12.81 -7.91
N GLY A 271 -0.40 12.51 -8.61
CA GLY A 271 -0.40 11.73 -9.85
C GLY A 271 -0.19 10.22 -9.67
N ILE A 272 -0.41 9.66 -8.48
CA ILE A 272 -0.38 8.22 -8.21
C ILE A 272 -1.70 7.76 -7.57
N ALA A 273 -1.88 6.47 -7.39
CA ALA A 273 -3.14 5.87 -6.91
C ALA A 273 -3.71 6.46 -5.62
N LEU A 274 -2.89 7.06 -4.76
CA LEU A 274 -3.35 7.64 -3.50
C LEU A 274 -4.31 8.84 -3.69
N GLU A 275 -4.23 9.56 -4.81
CA GLU A 275 -5.17 10.64 -5.12
C GLU A 275 -6.62 10.17 -5.24
N GLU A 276 -6.84 8.90 -5.55
CA GLU A 276 -8.18 8.35 -5.75
C GLU A 276 -8.93 8.13 -4.42
N PHE A 277 -8.20 8.03 -3.30
CA PHE A 277 -8.84 7.63 -2.06
C PHE A 277 -8.33 8.31 -0.79
N CYS A 278 -7.13 8.87 -0.76
CA CYS A 278 -6.56 9.43 0.48
C CYS A 278 -7.21 10.75 0.89
N THR A 279 -7.51 10.85 2.17
CA THR A 279 -7.83 12.11 2.85
C THR A 279 -6.54 12.77 3.32
N GLY A 280 -6.41 14.07 3.10
CA GLY A 280 -5.21 14.86 3.44
C GLY A 280 -4.79 15.75 2.30
N GLY A 281 -3.55 15.68 1.85
CA GLY A 281 -3.06 16.54 0.78
C GLY A 281 -2.08 15.86 -0.17
N SER A 282 -2.33 15.98 -1.49
CA SER A 282 -1.33 15.62 -2.49
C SER A 282 -0.22 16.66 -2.50
N VAL A 283 1.02 16.21 -2.63
CA VAL A 283 2.23 17.02 -2.73
C VAL A 283 2.64 17.08 -4.20
N GLU A 284 3.01 18.27 -4.68
CA GLU A 284 3.45 18.45 -6.06
C GLU A 284 4.53 17.45 -6.46
N SER A 285 4.43 16.95 -7.67
CA SER A 285 5.38 16.02 -8.26
C SER A 285 5.59 16.29 -9.75
N HIS A 286 6.61 15.69 -10.30
CA HIS A 286 6.86 15.67 -11.75
C HIS A 286 7.24 14.25 -12.19
N SER A 287 7.06 13.94 -13.47
CA SER A 287 7.45 12.64 -14.01
C SER A 287 8.97 12.58 -14.16
N GLU A 288 9.55 11.46 -13.76
CA GLU A 288 10.96 11.11 -13.96
C GLU A 288 11.06 9.67 -14.47
N PRO A 289 12.06 9.33 -15.28
CA PRO A 289 12.34 7.95 -15.68
C PRO A 289 12.53 7.06 -14.45
N CYS A 290 11.99 5.86 -14.50
CA CYS A 290 12.18 4.87 -13.43
C CYS A 290 13.67 4.54 -13.26
N PHE A 291 14.13 4.49 -12.02
CA PHE A 291 15.52 4.24 -11.66
C PHE A 291 15.62 3.36 -10.41
N GLY A 292 16.61 2.47 -10.35
CA GLY A 292 16.86 1.67 -9.15
C GLY A 292 15.76 0.66 -8.84
N GLY A 293 15.22 0.04 -9.87
CA GLY A 293 14.24 -1.04 -9.74
C GLY A 293 14.78 -2.26 -9.02
N VAL A 294 13.88 -3.14 -8.56
CA VAL A 294 14.23 -4.41 -7.90
C VAL A 294 14.61 -5.44 -8.97
N GLU A 295 15.84 -5.95 -8.94
CA GLU A 295 16.36 -6.91 -9.94
C GLU A 295 15.47 -8.15 -10.13
N SER A 296 14.86 -8.64 -9.04
CA SER A 296 13.96 -9.81 -9.09
C SER A 296 12.68 -9.59 -9.90
N LEU A 297 12.34 -8.35 -10.24
CA LEU A 297 11.18 -7.99 -11.06
C LEU A 297 11.53 -7.81 -12.55
N GLY A 298 12.76 -8.10 -12.94
CA GLY A 298 13.22 -7.97 -14.32
C GLY A 298 13.08 -6.53 -14.84
N ASN A 299 12.52 -6.38 -16.04
CA ASN A 299 12.37 -5.10 -16.72
C ASN A 299 11.07 -4.35 -16.36
N LEU A 300 10.57 -4.49 -15.13
CA LEU A 300 9.33 -3.82 -14.72
C LEU A 300 9.51 -2.29 -14.59
N TYR A 301 10.66 -1.87 -14.07
CA TYR A 301 10.98 -0.45 -13.85
C TYR A 301 12.21 -0.06 -14.69
N THR A 302 12.00 0.21 -15.96
CA THR A 302 13.05 0.69 -16.87
C THR A 302 12.92 2.19 -17.09
N ALA A 303 13.98 2.82 -17.57
CA ALA A 303 13.94 4.25 -17.92
C ALA A 303 13.02 4.59 -19.11
N ASN A 304 12.39 3.58 -19.73
CA ASN A 304 11.32 3.76 -20.75
C ASN A 304 9.93 3.93 -20.11
N SER A 305 9.86 3.85 -18.79
CA SER A 305 8.66 4.11 -18.00
C SER A 305 8.95 5.21 -16.98
N ASP A 306 7.93 6.00 -16.66
CA ASP A 306 8.04 7.05 -15.67
C ASP A 306 7.31 6.67 -14.37
N TRP A 307 7.77 7.31 -13.31
CA TRP A 307 7.11 7.45 -12.03
C TRP A 307 7.14 8.91 -11.58
N LYS A 308 6.66 9.22 -10.37
CA LYS A 308 6.52 10.60 -9.89
C LYS A 308 7.57 10.95 -8.84
N GLU A 309 8.43 11.91 -9.11
CA GLU A 309 9.31 12.48 -8.09
C GLU A 309 8.60 13.61 -7.35
N ILE A 310 8.54 13.49 -6.02
CA ILE A 310 7.87 14.44 -5.14
C ILE A 310 8.69 15.73 -4.96
N SER A 311 8.04 16.87 -4.93
CA SER A 311 8.68 18.14 -4.56
C SER A 311 9.00 18.19 -3.07
N VAL A 312 10.28 18.10 -2.71
CA VAL A 312 10.73 18.20 -1.32
C VAL A 312 10.32 19.55 -0.70
N LYS A 313 10.30 20.63 -1.47
CA LYS A 313 9.91 21.96 -0.99
C LYS A 313 8.42 22.06 -0.69
N ASP A 314 7.58 21.50 -1.54
CA ASP A 314 6.15 21.46 -1.27
C ASP A 314 5.82 20.51 -0.11
N LEU A 315 6.52 19.37 0.01
CA LEU A 315 6.39 18.47 1.14
C LEU A 315 6.75 19.17 2.46
N GLN A 316 7.86 19.95 2.50
CA GLN A 316 8.22 20.77 3.66
C GLN A 316 7.08 21.71 4.07
N ARG A 317 6.57 22.49 3.11
CA ARG A 317 5.45 23.44 3.34
C ARG A 317 4.22 22.72 3.89
N LYS A 318 3.80 21.62 3.27
CA LYS A 318 2.61 20.86 3.70
C LYS A 318 2.80 20.17 5.06
N MET A 319 4.00 19.69 5.37
CA MET A 319 4.29 19.19 6.72
C MET A 319 4.19 20.31 7.76
N ARG A 320 4.68 21.52 7.47
CA ARG A 320 4.51 22.68 8.34
C ARG A 320 3.02 23.02 8.55
N GLU A 321 2.26 23.09 7.48
CA GLU A 321 0.81 23.34 7.53
C GLU A 321 0.07 22.30 8.35
N ALA A 322 0.38 21.01 8.19
CA ALA A 322 -0.22 19.94 8.98
C ALA A 322 0.10 20.08 10.48
N PHE A 323 1.32 20.45 10.84
CA PHE A 323 1.72 20.70 12.23
C PHE A 323 1.02 21.92 12.83
N GLU A 324 0.87 23.01 12.10
CA GLU A 324 0.21 24.23 12.56
C GLU A 324 -1.30 24.06 12.69
N ASN A 325 -1.94 23.33 11.77
CA ASN A 325 -3.39 23.10 11.75
C ASN A 325 -3.86 21.94 12.65
N ARG A 326 -3.00 21.43 13.53
CA ARG A 326 -3.28 20.27 14.41
C ARG A 326 -4.49 20.40 15.35
N LYS A 327 -5.14 21.57 15.40
CA LYS A 327 -6.33 21.82 16.23
C LYS A 327 -7.63 21.22 15.63
N ASN A 328 -7.67 20.92 14.33
CA ASN A 328 -8.87 20.43 13.62
C ASN A 328 -8.95 18.89 13.59
N THR A 329 -8.46 18.23 14.62
CA THR A 329 -8.19 16.79 14.60
C THR A 329 -9.45 15.94 14.45
N GLU A 330 -10.55 16.25 15.15
CA GLU A 330 -11.76 15.40 15.15
C GLU A 330 -12.51 15.43 13.81
N GLN A 331 -12.61 16.60 13.18
CA GLN A 331 -13.22 16.70 11.85
C GLN A 331 -12.42 15.93 10.79
N ILE A 332 -11.09 16.04 10.84
CA ILE A 332 -10.20 15.33 9.92
C ILE A 332 -10.28 13.81 10.13
N LYS A 333 -10.29 13.36 11.39
CA LYS A 333 -10.47 11.95 11.71
C LYS A 333 -11.78 11.40 11.15
N GLN A 334 -12.88 12.12 11.32
CA GLN A 334 -14.17 11.71 10.81
C GLN A 334 -14.15 11.57 9.28
N GLN A 335 -13.55 12.52 8.58
CA GLN A 335 -13.37 12.45 7.12
C GLN A 335 -12.54 11.23 6.71
N CYS A 336 -11.47 10.93 7.45
CA CYS A 336 -10.65 9.73 7.21
C CYS A 336 -11.48 8.45 7.37
N TYR A 337 -12.25 8.32 8.45
CA TYR A 337 -13.11 7.16 8.69
C TYR A 337 -14.19 6.97 7.62
N GLU A 338 -14.86 8.05 7.23
CA GLU A 338 -15.89 8.03 6.18
C GLU A 338 -15.30 7.57 4.84
N GLN A 339 -14.14 8.09 4.49
CA GLN A 339 -13.48 7.71 3.25
C GLN A 339 -12.97 6.27 3.31
N ALA A 340 -12.31 5.85 4.40
CA ALA A 340 -11.81 4.49 4.58
C ALA A 340 -12.96 3.45 4.56
N SER A 341 -14.14 3.80 5.09
CA SER A 341 -15.30 2.88 5.14
C SER A 341 -15.75 2.41 3.76
N LYS A 342 -15.50 3.19 2.71
CA LYS A 342 -15.78 2.83 1.31
C LYS A 342 -14.98 1.61 0.85
N TYR A 343 -13.84 1.36 1.51
CA TYR A 343 -12.90 0.26 1.23
C TYR A 343 -13.03 -0.89 2.23
N SER A 344 -14.11 -0.95 3.01
CA SER A 344 -14.40 -2.08 3.89
C SER A 344 -14.61 -3.37 3.08
N HIS A 345 -14.34 -4.54 3.69
CA HIS A 345 -14.62 -5.85 3.08
C HIS A 345 -16.02 -5.90 2.48
N ARG A 346 -17.03 -5.40 3.21
CA ARG A 346 -18.42 -5.39 2.75
C ARG A 346 -18.62 -4.59 1.46
N ASN A 347 -18.05 -3.38 1.38
CA ASN A 347 -18.27 -2.50 0.24
C ASN A 347 -17.50 -2.95 -0.99
N VAL A 348 -16.24 -3.36 -0.82
CA VAL A 348 -15.44 -3.92 -1.92
C VAL A 348 -16.00 -5.26 -2.37
N GLY A 349 -16.44 -6.11 -1.44
CA GLY A 349 -17.07 -7.39 -1.76
C GLY A 349 -18.34 -7.22 -2.62
N LYS A 350 -19.18 -6.22 -2.34
CA LYS A 350 -20.33 -5.87 -3.18
C LYS A 350 -19.89 -5.51 -4.60
N LYS A 351 -18.87 -4.65 -4.73
CA LYS A 351 -18.33 -4.27 -6.04
C LYS A 351 -17.78 -5.47 -6.81
N ILE A 352 -17.06 -6.38 -6.15
CA ILE A 352 -16.59 -7.62 -6.77
C ILE A 352 -17.77 -8.46 -7.26
N LYS A 353 -18.83 -8.59 -6.46
CA LYS A 353 -20.04 -9.36 -6.83
C LYS A 353 -20.75 -8.76 -8.04
N GLU A 354 -20.85 -7.44 -8.11
CA GLU A 354 -21.41 -6.73 -9.28
C GLU A 354 -20.57 -7.01 -10.53
N ILE A 355 -19.24 -6.82 -10.47
CA ILE A 355 -18.33 -7.11 -11.59
C ILE A 355 -18.48 -8.57 -12.08
N LEU A 356 -18.55 -9.53 -11.16
CA LEU A 356 -18.69 -10.95 -11.50
C LEU A 356 -20.04 -11.30 -12.10
N ASN A 357 -21.10 -10.57 -11.77
CA ASN A 357 -22.44 -10.79 -12.35
C ASN A 357 -22.62 -10.11 -13.72
N ASP A 358 -21.91 -9.02 -13.98
CA ASP A 358 -21.94 -8.27 -15.25
C ASP A 358 -20.99 -8.87 -16.31
N SER A 359 -20.32 -9.92 -15.99
CA SER A 359 -19.28 -10.60 -16.77
C SER A 359 -19.76 -11.95 -17.26
#